data_8627d4826352960e118f965cfe3f6653
#
_entry.id   8627d4826352960e118f965cfe3f6653
#
_cell.length_a   1.000
_cell.length_b   1.000
_cell.length_c   1.000
_cell.angle_alpha   90.00
_cell.angle_beta   90.00
_cell.angle_gamma   90.00
#
_symmetry.space_group_name_H-M   'P 1'
#
loop_
_entity.id
_entity.type
_entity.pdbx_description
1 polymer ?
#
loop_
_entity_poly.entity_id
_entity_poly.type
_entity_poly.pdbx_seq_one_letter_code
_entity_poly.pdbx_strand_id
1 'polypeptide(L)'
;MTSRVLIVDDDPVIRELLQAYLGEEGYDVLCAGTAEQAEASLAEAEQAEQPIDLVMLDIRLPGKDGLTLTRELRVRSEVGIILITGRNDDIDRIVGLECGADDYVIKPLNPRELVSRAKNLIRRVRHARQPAASCAAGARQQHKRFAQWTLDPDRRRLIDRDGSETPLTHGEFQLLGVFLRNTGHTLSRDQLMDQIRNREWLPNARSIDVLVGRLRRKLRDDPAEPELIITIHGAGYLFTATPADA
;
A
#
# COMPACT_ATOMS: atom_id res chain seq x y z
N MET A 1 -19.19 -8.36 9.46
CA MET A 1 -19.36 -7.01 8.92
C MET A 1 -18.97 -7.03 7.45
N THR A 2 -19.82 -6.53 6.56
CA THR A 2 -19.55 -6.41 5.13
C THR A 2 -18.41 -5.42 4.91
N SER A 3 -17.53 -5.68 3.93
CA SER A 3 -16.46 -4.74 3.61
C SER A 3 -16.98 -3.62 2.73
N ARG A 4 -16.56 -2.39 3.01
CA ARG A 4 -17.00 -1.19 2.29
C ARG A 4 -15.92 -0.72 1.32
N VAL A 5 -16.34 -0.49 0.08
CA VAL A 5 -15.47 -0.04 -1.01
C VAL A 5 -16.02 1.26 -1.59
N LEU A 6 -15.18 2.28 -1.73
CA LEU A 6 -15.51 3.51 -2.43
C LEU A 6 -14.85 3.51 -3.80
N ILE A 7 -15.67 3.65 -4.84
CA ILE A 7 -15.22 3.81 -6.22
C ILE A 7 -15.24 5.30 -6.57
N VAL A 8 -14.13 5.81 -7.07
CA VAL A 8 -13.98 7.20 -7.48
C VAL A 8 -13.49 7.26 -8.92
N ASP A 9 -14.39 7.54 -9.85
CA ASP A 9 -14.12 7.64 -11.30
C ASP A 9 -15.12 8.64 -11.88
N ASP A 10 -14.75 9.49 -12.80
CA ASP A 10 -15.66 10.46 -13.42
C ASP A 10 -16.60 9.82 -14.45
N ASP A 11 -16.20 8.68 -15.02
CA ASP A 11 -17.01 7.91 -15.97
C ASP A 11 -18.12 7.10 -15.24
N PRO A 12 -19.41 7.44 -15.43
CA PRO A 12 -20.50 6.74 -14.79
C PRO A 12 -20.58 5.26 -15.20
N VAL A 13 -20.20 4.92 -16.45
CA VAL A 13 -20.24 3.54 -16.95
C VAL A 13 -19.22 2.68 -16.19
N ILE A 14 -18.04 3.21 -15.92
CA ILE A 14 -17.02 2.51 -15.13
C ILE A 14 -17.50 2.33 -13.69
N ARG A 15 -18.09 3.36 -13.08
CA ARG A 15 -18.64 3.25 -11.72
C ARG A 15 -19.72 2.18 -11.62
N GLU A 16 -20.69 2.15 -12.55
CA GLU A 16 -21.76 1.15 -12.58
C GLU A 16 -21.21 -0.26 -12.77
N LEU A 17 -20.26 -0.42 -13.68
CA LEU A 17 -19.60 -1.71 -13.95
C LEU A 17 -18.89 -2.25 -12.71
N LEU A 18 -18.07 -1.41 -12.06
CA LEU A 18 -17.33 -1.80 -10.86
C LEU A 18 -18.25 -2.06 -9.67
N GLN A 19 -19.32 -1.25 -9.53
CA GLN A 19 -20.33 -1.44 -8.49
C GLN A 19 -21.03 -2.79 -8.64
N ALA A 20 -21.40 -3.17 -9.87
CA ALA A 20 -22.02 -4.46 -10.13
C ALA A 20 -21.07 -5.62 -9.76
N TYR A 21 -19.84 -5.60 -10.25
CA TYR A 21 -18.86 -6.68 -9.97
C TYR A 21 -18.52 -6.81 -8.48
N LEU A 22 -18.31 -5.70 -7.78
CA LEU A 22 -17.99 -5.77 -6.35
C LEU A 22 -19.22 -6.09 -5.51
N GLY A 23 -20.40 -5.65 -5.93
CA GLY A 23 -21.67 -6.00 -5.28
C GLY A 23 -21.96 -7.51 -5.36
N GLU A 24 -21.71 -8.16 -6.51
CA GLU A 24 -21.81 -9.61 -6.67
C GLU A 24 -20.87 -10.38 -5.73
N GLU A 25 -19.70 -9.82 -5.42
CA GLU A 25 -18.75 -10.38 -4.45
C GLU A 25 -19.10 -10.07 -2.98
N GLY A 26 -20.22 -9.39 -2.74
CA GLY A 26 -20.76 -9.11 -1.41
C GLY A 26 -20.14 -7.89 -0.70
N TYR A 27 -19.54 -6.97 -1.44
CA TYR A 27 -19.06 -5.70 -0.91
C TYR A 27 -20.19 -4.66 -0.81
N ASP A 28 -20.13 -3.80 0.19
CA ASP A 28 -20.94 -2.56 0.26
C ASP A 28 -20.21 -1.47 -0.52
N VAL A 29 -20.78 -1.05 -1.65
CA VAL A 29 -20.11 -0.21 -2.63
C VAL A 29 -20.71 1.18 -2.67
N LEU A 30 -19.87 2.19 -2.42
CA LEU A 30 -20.17 3.61 -2.59
C LEU A 30 -19.50 4.13 -3.86
N CYS A 31 -20.11 5.12 -4.51
CA CYS A 31 -19.59 5.72 -5.73
C CYS A 31 -19.48 7.24 -5.60
N ALA A 32 -18.40 7.79 -6.15
CA ALA A 32 -18.15 9.23 -6.26
C ALA A 32 -17.64 9.55 -7.67
N GLY A 33 -18.06 10.67 -8.24
CA GLY A 33 -17.60 11.14 -9.54
C GLY A 33 -16.47 12.17 -9.47
N THR A 34 -16.18 12.70 -8.27
CA THR A 34 -15.12 13.69 -8.04
C THR A 34 -14.40 13.43 -6.71
N ALA A 35 -13.25 14.07 -6.54
CA ALA A 35 -12.47 13.97 -5.30
C ALA A 35 -13.24 14.53 -4.09
N GLU A 36 -13.99 15.65 -4.28
CA GLU A 36 -14.77 16.28 -3.23
C GLU A 36 -15.90 15.37 -2.73
N GLN A 37 -16.59 14.67 -3.66
CA GLN A 37 -17.61 13.68 -3.30
C GLN A 37 -16.99 12.50 -2.56
N ALA A 38 -15.81 12.07 -2.96
CA ALA A 38 -15.09 11.00 -2.27
C ALA A 38 -14.71 11.40 -0.83
N GLU A 39 -14.24 12.63 -0.62
CA GLU A 39 -13.93 13.16 0.71
C GLU A 39 -15.17 13.26 1.60
N ALA A 40 -16.31 13.70 1.05
CA ALA A 40 -17.58 13.74 1.76
C ALA A 40 -18.02 12.33 2.20
N SER A 41 -17.99 11.36 1.28
CA SER A 41 -18.34 9.96 1.57
C SER A 41 -17.43 9.32 2.63
N LEU A 42 -16.14 9.64 2.61
CA LEU A 42 -15.19 9.17 3.63
C LEU A 42 -15.50 9.78 5.01
N ALA A 43 -15.78 11.08 5.07
CA ALA A 43 -16.12 11.75 6.31
C ALA A 43 -17.45 11.24 6.91
N GLU A 44 -18.47 11.05 6.08
CA GLU A 44 -19.76 10.47 6.50
C GLU A 44 -19.59 9.04 7.03
N ALA A 45 -18.78 8.22 6.36
CA ALA A 45 -18.50 6.84 6.77
C ALA A 45 -17.77 6.78 8.12
N GLU A 46 -16.87 7.72 8.37
CA GLU A 46 -16.15 7.84 9.63
C GLU A 46 -17.07 8.27 10.77
N GLN A 47 -17.95 9.28 10.55
CA GLN A 47 -18.94 9.72 11.52
C GLN A 47 -19.98 8.64 11.86
N ALA A 48 -20.34 7.80 10.89
CA ALA A 48 -21.26 6.67 11.08
C ALA A 48 -20.60 5.45 11.74
N GLU A 49 -19.33 5.50 12.12
CA GLU A 49 -18.53 4.37 12.63
C GLU A 49 -18.52 3.15 11.68
N GLN A 50 -18.68 3.42 10.39
CA GLN A 50 -18.65 2.42 9.33
C GLN A 50 -17.56 2.74 8.30
N PRO A 51 -16.29 2.62 8.69
CA PRO A 51 -15.17 3.10 7.87
C PRO A 51 -15.08 2.35 6.54
N ILE A 52 -14.65 3.08 5.51
CA ILE A 52 -14.34 2.51 4.22
C ILE A 52 -13.03 1.71 4.34
N ASP A 53 -13.03 0.49 3.80
CA ASP A 53 -11.87 -0.40 3.83
C ASP A 53 -10.94 -0.17 2.63
N LEU A 54 -11.51 0.20 1.48
CA LEU A 54 -10.80 0.35 0.22
C LEU A 54 -11.36 1.52 -0.59
N VAL A 55 -10.46 2.33 -1.16
CA VAL A 55 -10.78 3.32 -2.20
C VAL A 55 -10.17 2.84 -3.52
N MET A 56 -11.01 2.73 -4.55
CA MET A 56 -10.58 2.55 -5.93
C MET A 56 -10.69 3.88 -6.63
N LEU A 57 -9.58 4.44 -7.08
CA LEU A 57 -9.47 5.84 -7.43
C LEU A 57 -8.89 6.02 -8.82
N ASP A 58 -9.65 6.63 -9.73
CA ASP A 58 -9.07 7.09 -11.01
C ASP A 58 -8.07 8.21 -10.75
N ILE A 59 -6.94 8.15 -11.44
CA ILE A 59 -5.94 9.21 -11.40
C ILE A 59 -6.50 10.48 -12.07
N ARG A 60 -7.24 10.33 -13.15
CA ARG A 60 -7.75 11.44 -13.95
C ARG A 60 -9.16 11.83 -13.52
N LEU A 61 -9.26 12.62 -12.47
CA LEU A 61 -10.51 13.19 -12.04
C LEU A 61 -10.61 14.68 -12.44
N PRO A 62 -11.82 15.20 -12.69
CA PRO A 62 -12.02 16.61 -12.90
C PRO A 62 -11.76 17.39 -11.59
N GLY A 63 -11.11 18.54 -11.70
CA GLY A 63 -10.76 19.37 -10.55
C GLY A 63 -9.54 18.86 -9.79
N LYS A 64 -9.74 18.29 -8.62
CA LYS A 64 -8.66 17.67 -7.82
C LYS A 64 -8.34 16.28 -8.37
N ASP A 65 -7.10 16.08 -8.84
CA ASP A 65 -6.67 14.80 -9.39
C ASP A 65 -6.54 13.69 -8.32
N GLY A 66 -6.59 12.42 -8.76
CA GLY A 66 -6.53 11.26 -7.88
C GLY A 66 -5.20 11.10 -7.13
N LEU A 67 -4.09 11.61 -7.69
CA LEU A 67 -2.78 11.54 -7.00
C LEU A 67 -2.74 12.50 -5.81
N THR A 68 -3.31 13.69 -5.99
CA THR A 68 -3.43 14.68 -4.91
C THR A 68 -4.34 14.14 -3.79
N LEU A 69 -5.50 13.57 -4.15
CA LEU A 69 -6.38 12.92 -3.18
C LEU A 69 -5.68 11.76 -2.45
N THR A 70 -4.91 10.95 -3.16
CA THR A 70 -4.12 9.85 -2.55
C THR A 70 -3.15 10.35 -1.48
N ARG A 71 -2.41 11.45 -1.76
CA ARG A 71 -1.47 12.04 -0.78
C ARG A 71 -2.19 12.52 0.47
N GLU A 72 -3.30 13.22 0.29
CA GLU A 72 -4.10 13.76 1.40
C GLU A 72 -4.69 12.64 2.27
N LEU A 73 -5.22 11.59 1.64
CA LEU A 73 -5.73 10.42 2.35
C LEU A 73 -4.63 9.71 3.16
N ARG A 74 -3.42 9.60 2.63
CA ARG A 74 -2.31 8.95 3.36
C ARG A 74 -1.81 9.72 4.56
N VAL A 75 -2.01 11.03 4.63
CA VAL A 75 -1.66 11.81 5.82
C VAL A 75 -2.61 11.51 6.99
N ARG A 76 -3.89 11.25 6.71
CA ARG A 76 -4.97 11.17 7.71
C ARG A 76 -5.64 9.81 7.86
N SER A 77 -5.36 8.84 6.97
CA SER A 77 -6.08 7.55 6.95
C SER A 77 -5.20 6.40 6.49
N GLU A 78 -5.47 5.21 7.05
CA GLU A 78 -4.87 3.93 6.64
C GLU A 78 -5.79 3.12 5.70
N VAL A 79 -6.76 3.78 5.05
CA VAL A 79 -7.63 3.13 4.07
C VAL A 79 -6.80 2.51 2.94
N GLY A 80 -7.17 1.33 2.44
CA GLY A 80 -6.55 0.74 1.26
C GLY A 80 -6.80 1.62 0.03
N ILE A 81 -5.78 1.86 -0.81
CA ILE A 81 -5.93 2.67 -2.04
C ILE A 81 -5.41 1.88 -3.22
N ILE A 82 -6.29 1.59 -4.19
CA ILE A 82 -5.95 1.09 -5.52
C ILE A 82 -6.16 2.20 -6.53
N LEU A 83 -5.10 2.59 -7.23
CA LEU A 83 -5.22 3.54 -8.32
C LEU A 83 -5.67 2.85 -9.61
N ILE A 84 -6.56 3.50 -10.34
CA ILE A 84 -6.98 3.10 -11.69
C ILE A 84 -6.32 4.06 -12.68
N THR A 85 -5.63 3.55 -13.69
CA THR A 85 -4.84 4.37 -14.62
C THR A 85 -5.01 3.91 -16.08
N GLY A 86 -4.81 4.82 -17.03
CA GLY A 86 -4.78 4.51 -18.46
C GLY A 86 -3.48 3.82 -18.89
N ARG A 87 -3.50 3.24 -20.09
CA ARG A 87 -2.43 2.37 -20.62
C ARG A 87 -1.06 3.07 -20.86
N ASN A 88 -1.01 4.40 -20.96
CA ASN A 88 0.19 5.15 -21.35
C ASN A 88 0.88 5.90 -20.21
N ASP A 89 0.47 5.67 -18.96
CA ASP A 89 0.89 6.51 -17.85
C ASP A 89 1.89 5.78 -16.92
N ASP A 90 3.02 5.31 -17.49
CA ASP A 90 4.11 4.73 -16.64
C ASP A 90 4.62 5.74 -15.61
N ILE A 91 4.56 7.03 -15.94
CA ILE A 91 4.92 8.11 -15.01
C ILE A 91 3.87 8.21 -13.89
N ASP A 92 2.58 8.17 -14.21
CA ASP A 92 1.49 8.25 -13.24
C ASP A 92 1.49 7.06 -12.28
N ARG A 93 1.92 5.88 -12.74
CA ARG A 93 2.08 4.67 -11.90
C ARG A 93 3.17 4.83 -10.84
N ILE A 94 4.30 5.40 -11.23
CA ILE A 94 5.43 5.67 -10.33
C ILE A 94 5.01 6.73 -9.33
N VAL A 95 4.47 7.84 -9.81
CA VAL A 95 3.99 8.95 -9.00
C VAL A 95 2.85 8.50 -8.08
N GLY A 96 1.94 7.65 -8.54
CA GLY A 96 0.85 7.10 -7.72
C GLY A 96 1.34 6.28 -6.53
N LEU A 97 2.31 5.42 -6.77
CA LEU A 97 2.97 4.71 -5.68
C LEU A 97 3.74 5.68 -4.78
N GLU A 98 4.39 6.70 -5.30
CA GLU A 98 5.02 7.79 -4.54
C GLU A 98 4.03 8.56 -3.68
N CYS A 99 2.81 8.75 -4.15
CA CYS A 99 1.75 9.42 -3.40
C CYS A 99 1.15 8.58 -2.26
N GLY A 100 1.43 7.28 -2.19
CA GLY A 100 0.98 6.43 -1.08
C GLY A 100 -0.06 5.37 -1.45
N ALA A 101 -0.37 5.16 -2.72
CA ALA A 101 -1.21 4.05 -3.14
C ALA A 101 -0.61 2.69 -2.75
N ASP A 102 -1.48 1.74 -2.42
CA ASP A 102 -1.06 0.37 -2.09
C ASP A 102 -0.91 -0.51 -3.32
N ASP A 103 -1.69 -0.22 -4.36
CA ASP A 103 -1.68 -0.96 -5.62
C ASP A 103 -2.23 -0.08 -6.76
N TYR A 104 -2.13 -0.56 -8.00
CA TYR A 104 -2.74 0.07 -9.16
C TYR A 104 -3.27 -0.96 -10.14
N VAL A 105 -4.26 -0.57 -10.96
CA VAL A 105 -4.84 -1.37 -12.04
C VAL A 105 -4.90 -0.54 -13.32
N ILE A 106 -4.61 -1.16 -14.45
CA ILE A 106 -4.57 -0.48 -15.75
C ILE A 106 -5.89 -0.70 -16.49
N LYS A 107 -6.46 0.38 -17.06
CA LYS A 107 -7.59 0.27 -18.01
C LYS A 107 -7.10 -0.35 -19.35
N PRO A 108 -7.82 -1.28 -19.99
CA PRO A 108 -9.15 -1.79 -19.64
C PRO A 108 -9.13 -2.73 -18.44
N LEU A 109 -10.12 -2.55 -17.56
CA LEU A 109 -10.20 -3.26 -16.30
C LEU A 109 -10.55 -4.74 -16.51
N ASN A 110 -9.78 -5.64 -15.90
CA ASN A 110 -10.14 -7.04 -15.77
C ASN A 110 -10.85 -7.25 -14.42
N PRO A 111 -12.16 -7.60 -14.41
CA PRO A 111 -12.93 -7.72 -13.18
C PRO A 111 -12.34 -8.74 -12.19
N ARG A 112 -11.87 -9.89 -12.67
CA ARG A 112 -11.30 -10.94 -11.81
C ARG A 112 -10.01 -10.49 -11.14
N GLU A 113 -9.15 -9.78 -11.88
CA GLU A 113 -7.92 -9.21 -11.34
C GLU A 113 -8.24 -8.15 -10.28
N LEU A 114 -9.17 -7.25 -10.58
CA LEU A 114 -9.58 -6.18 -9.69
C LEU A 114 -10.15 -6.71 -8.37
N VAL A 115 -11.08 -7.69 -8.45
CA VAL A 115 -11.67 -8.34 -7.27
C VAL A 115 -10.60 -9.04 -6.42
N SER A 116 -9.65 -9.74 -7.05
CA SER A 116 -8.55 -10.41 -6.34
C SER A 116 -7.68 -9.40 -5.59
N ARG A 117 -7.31 -8.29 -6.23
CA ARG A 117 -6.54 -7.20 -5.61
C ARG A 117 -7.31 -6.54 -4.46
N ALA A 118 -8.58 -6.22 -4.68
CA ALA A 118 -9.47 -5.65 -3.66
C ALA A 118 -9.55 -6.55 -2.43
N LYS A 119 -9.85 -7.83 -2.61
CA LYS A 119 -9.97 -8.83 -1.54
C LYS A 119 -8.69 -8.93 -0.70
N ASN A 120 -7.55 -8.95 -1.36
CA ASN A 120 -6.26 -9.05 -0.69
C ASN A 120 -5.94 -7.77 0.10
N LEU A 121 -6.20 -6.60 -0.46
CA LEU A 121 -5.93 -5.34 0.22
C LEU A 121 -6.90 -5.11 1.39
N ILE A 122 -8.19 -5.35 1.21
CA ILE A 122 -9.20 -5.24 2.27
C ILE A 122 -8.86 -6.15 3.45
N ARG A 123 -8.52 -7.42 3.19
CA ARG A 123 -8.10 -8.35 4.25
C ARG A 123 -6.95 -7.78 5.08
N ARG A 124 -5.99 -7.14 4.43
CA ARG A 124 -4.81 -6.55 5.08
C ARG A 124 -5.18 -5.35 5.94
N VAL A 125 -5.98 -4.42 5.38
CA VAL A 125 -6.43 -3.22 6.10
C VAL A 125 -7.22 -3.59 7.36
N ARG A 126 -8.12 -4.58 7.25
CA ARG A 126 -8.89 -5.06 8.40
C ARG A 126 -8.04 -5.71 9.47
N HIS A 127 -7.06 -6.53 9.07
CA HIS A 127 -6.12 -7.11 10.05
C HIS A 127 -5.29 -6.02 10.76
N ALA A 128 -4.90 -4.97 10.06
CA ALA A 128 -4.17 -3.85 10.67
C ALA A 128 -5.04 -3.04 11.68
N ARG A 129 -6.36 -3.00 11.48
CA ARG A 129 -7.30 -2.29 12.36
C ARG A 129 -7.74 -3.10 13.58
N GLN A 130 -7.56 -4.43 13.59
CA GLN A 130 -7.99 -5.26 14.71
C GLN A 130 -7.06 -5.10 15.92
N PRO A 131 -7.61 -4.91 17.16
CA PRO A 131 -6.79 -4.93 18.37
C PRO A 131 -6.10 -6.29 18.56
N ALA A 132 -4.91 -6.30 19.14
CA ALA A 132 -4.07 -7.49 19.33
C ALA A 132 -4.74 -8.65 20.10
N ALA A 133 -5.91 -8.43 20.73
CA ALA A 133 -6.59 -9.42 21.55
C ALA A 133 -7.39 -10.48 20.77
N SER A 134 -7.65 -10.32 19.45
CA SER A 134 -8.51 -11.23 18.68
C SER A 134 -7.75 -12.20 17.74
N CYS A 135 -6.44 -12.15 17.70
CA CYS A 135 -5.61 -13.03 16.85
C CYS A 135 -5.16 -14.30 17.59
N ALA A 136 -6.10 -15.08 18.12
CA ALA A 136 -5.83 -16.42 18.60
C ALA A 136 -6.27 -17.41 17.52
N ALA A 137 -5.34 -17.90 16.71
CA ALA A 137 -5.33 -19.16 15.94
C ALA A 137 -4.76 -19.03 14.50
N GLY A 138 -3.66 -18.32 14.34
CA GLY A 138 -2.80 -18.44 13.16
C GLY A 138 -1.38 -18.25 13.64
N ALA A 139 -0.41 -18.99 13.12
CA ALA A 139 0.99 -18.88 13.54
C ALA A 139 1.42 -17.42 13.62
N ARG A 140 1.58 -16.88 14.85
CA ARG A 140 2.07 -15.53 15.08
C ARG A 140 3.40 -15.42 14.39
N GLN A 141 3.51 -14.56 13.38
CA GLN A 141 4.81 -14.23 12.83
C GLN A 141 5.58 -13.48 13.91
N GLN A 142 6.76 -13.97 14.26
CA GLN A 142 7.59 -13.36 15.31
C GLN A 142 7.94 -11.93 14.92
N HIS A 143 7.84 -11.01 15.88
CA HIS A 143 8.32 -9.65 15.75
C HIS A 143 9.81 -9.68 15.41
N LYS A 144 10.21 -8.99 14.35
CA LYS A 144 11.62 -8.93 13.93
C LYS A 144 12.24 -7.64 14.42
N ARG A 145 13.22 -7.74 15.29
CA ARG A 145 13.99 -6.58 15.74
C ARG A 145 15.21 -6.37 14.85
N PHE A 146 15.47 -5.13 14.48
CA PHE A 146 16.66 -4.74 13.73
C PHE A 146 16.98 -3.27 14.01
N ALA A 147 18.25 -2.94 14.21
CA ALA A 147 18.68 -1.61 14.62
C ALA A 147 17.86 -1.08 15.81
N GLN A 148 17.14 0.02 15.63
CA GLN A 148 16.25 0.61 16.64
C GLN A 148 14.77 0.22 16.44
N TRP A 149 14.46 -0.58 15.43
CA TRP A 149 13.11 -0.87 14.99
C TRP A 149 12.66 -2.28 15.34
N THR A 150 11.38 -2.40 15.62
CA THR A 150 10.69 -3.69 15.69
C THR A 150 9.64 -3.72 14.59
N LEU A 151 9.72 -4.68 13.69
CA LEU A 151 8.68 -4.93 12.68
C LEU A 151 7.60 -5.81 13.28
N ASP A 152 6.38 -5.30 13.33
CA ASP A 152 5.16 -6.07 13.57
C ASP A 152 4.62 -6.56 12.21
N PRO A 153 4.78 -7.85 11.86
CA PRO A 153 4.36 -8.36 10.57
C PRO A 153 2.84 -8.49 10.45
N ASP A 154 2.13 -8.69 11.56
CA ASP A 154 0.69 -8.86 11.57
C ASP A 154 -0.02 -7.54 11.29
N ARG A 155 0.48 -6.44 11.88
CA ARG A 155 -0.05 -5.09 11.70
C ARG A 155 0.68 -4.29 10.62
N ARG A 156 1.80 -4.79 10.09
CA ARG A 156 2.69 -4.10 9.14
C ARG A 156 3.13 -2.73 9.60
N ARG A 157 3.56 -2.65 10.83
CA ARG A 157 4.04 -1.43 11.45
C ARG A 157 5.48 -1.58 11.87
N LEU A 158 6.21 -0.47 11.79
CA LEU A 158 7.48 -0.30 12.47
C LEU A 158 7.20 0.32 13.83
N ILE A 159 7.78 -0.26 14.85
CA ILE A 159 7.71 0.24 16.22
C ILE A 159 9.11 0.71 16.60
N ASP A 160 9.25 1.97 16.97
CA ASP A 160 10.50 2.54 17.45
C ASP A 160 10.73 2.16 18.93
N ARG A 161 11.91 2.45 19.48
CA ARG A 161 12.26 2.19 20.90
C ARG A 161 11.37 2.94 21.89
N ASP A 162 10.87 4.10 21.52
CA ASP A 162 9.94 4.92 22.31
C ASP A 162 8.47 4.45 22.20
N GLY A 163 8.19 3.38 21.42
CA GLY A 163 6.86 2.84 21.19
C GLY A 163 6.06 3.55 20.10
N SER A 164 6.67 4.52 19.38
CA SER A 164 6.02 5.16 18.24
C SER A 164 5.81 4.17 17.10
N GLU A 165 4.58 4.08 16.59
CA GLU A 165 4.20 3.19 15.51
C GLU A 165 4.17 3.93 14.16
N THR A 166 4.83 3.39 13.16
CA THR A 166 4.82 3.90 11.79
C THR A 166 4.25 2.85 10.85
N PRO A 167 3.10 3.09 10.20
CA PRO A 167 2.48 2.12 9.31
C PRO A 167 3.29 1.98 8.01
N LEU A 168 3.33 0.74 7.48
CA LEU A 168 3.93 0.43 6.19
C LEU A 168 2.87 0.13 5.15
N THR A 169 3.00 0.72 3.96
CA THR A 169 2.23 0.28 2.79
C THR A 169 2.63 -1.14 2.41
N HIS A 170 1.83 -1.79 1.57
CA HIS A 170 2.14 -3.17 1.15
C HIS A 170 3.51 -3.30 0.51
N GLY A 171 3.83 -2.41 -0.44
CA GLY A 171 5.13 -2.44 -1.13
C GLY A 171 6.32 -2.21 -0.19
N GLU A 172 6.19 -1.27 0.73
CA GLU A 172 7.23 -0.99 1.74
C GLU A 172 7.45 -2.17 2.68
N PHE A 173 6.37 -2.82 3.12
CA PHE A 173 6.43 -4.01 3.96
C PHE A 173 7.09 -5.18 3.24
N GLN A 174 6.72 -5.43 1.98
CA GLN A 174 7.34 -6.48 1.17
C GLN A 174 8.82 -6.21 0.94
N LEU A 175 9.18 -4.98 0.57
CA LEU A 175 10.58 -4.58 0.37
C LEU A 175 11.40 -4.77 1.65
N LEU A 176 10.90 -4.32 2.80
CA LEU A 176 11.56 -4.51 4.08
C LEU A 176 11.71 -6.00 4.41
N GLY A 177 10.68 -6.79 4.14
CA GLY A 177 10.73 -8.25 4.31
C GLY A 177 11.80 -8.92 3.46
N VAL A 178 11.99 -8.45 2.21
CA VAL A 178 13.08 -8.92 1.34
C VAL A 178 14.44 -8.52 1.92
N PHE A 179 14.61 -7.29 2.35
CA PHE A 179 15.85 -6.81 2.96
C PHE A 179 16.22 -7.59 4.22
N LEU A 180 15.26 -7.83 5.12
CA LEU A 180 15.50 -8.59 6.35
C LEU A 180 15.86 -10.07 6.11
N ARG A 181 15.44 -10.67 5.00
CA ARG A 181 15.84 -12.04 4.60
C ARG A 181 17.20 -12.10 3.94
N ASN A 182 17.67 -10.98 3.37
CA ASN A 182 18.92 -10.92 2.61
C ASN A 182 19.89 -9.89 3.21
N THR A 183 19.89 -9.74 4.52
CA THR A 183 20.78 -8.80 5.22
C THR A 183 22.24 -9.06 4.87
N GLY A 184 23.01 -8.02 4.63
CA GLY A 184 24.41 -8.11 4.26
C GLY A 184 24.67 -8.48 2.80
N HIS A 185 23.62 -8.72 1.99
CA HIS A 185 23.75 -9.01 0.57
C HIS A 185 23.26 -7.86 -0.29
N THR A 186 24.04 -7.51 -1.31
CA THR A 186 23.60 -6.54 -2.32
C THR A 186 22.59 -7.21 -3.25
N LEU A 187 21.39 -6.61 -3.36
CA LEU A 187 20.33 -7.05 -4.25
C LEU A 187 20.18 -6.06 -5.39
N SER A 188 20.18 -6.56 -6.62
CA SER A 188 19.86 -5.73 -7.78
C SER A 188 18.38 -5.33 -7.77
N ARG A 189 18.02 -4.29 -8.55
CA ARG A 189 16.63 -3.87 -8.72
C ARG A 189 15.75 -5.01 -9.23
N ASP A 190 16.27 -5.79 -10.17
CA ASP A 190 15.55 -6.93 -10.74
C ASP A 190 15.36 -8.04 -9.71
N GLN A 191 16.37 -8.34 -8.90
CA GLN A 191 16.27 -9.32 -7.81
C GLN A 191 15.27 -8.87 -6.73
N LEU A 192 15.27 -7.58 -6.39
CA LEU A 192 14.27 -7.01 -5.47
C LEU A 192 12.87 -7.14 -6.05
N MET A 193 12.71 -6.81 -7.34
CA MET A 193 11.44 -6.98 -8.04
C MET A 193 10.97 -8.43 -8.02
N ASP A 194 11.82 -9.37 -8.36
CA ASP A 194 11.47 -10.78 -8.44
C ASP A 194 11.08 -11.35 -7.06
N GLN A 195 11.76 -10.93 -6.00
CA GLN A 195 11.44 -11.36 -4.63
C GLN A 195 10.21 -10.68 -4.03
N ILE A 196 9.88 -9.45 -4.47
CA ILE A 196 8.66 -8.73 -4.10
C ILE A 196 7.48 -9.24 -4.93
N ARG A 197 7.72 -9.78 -6.13
CA ARG A 197 6.69 -10.37 -6.99
C ARG A 197 5.94 -11.47 -6.24
N ASN A 198 4.78 -11.11 -5.75
CA ASN A 198 3.71 -12.08 -5.58
C ASN A 198 2.92 -12.08 -6.91
N ARG A 199 2.24 -13.17 -7.29
CA ARG A 199 1.51 -13.33 -8.58
C ARG A 199 0.57 -12.17 -8.95
N GLU A 200 0.38 -11.22 -8.03
CA GLU A 200 -0.61 -10.15 -8.11
C GLU A 200 -0.01 -8.73 -8.19
N TRP A 201 1.31 -8.56 -8.04
CA TRP A 201 1.94 -7.24 -8.08
C TRP A 201 3.19 -7.25 -8.97
N LEU A 202 3.19 -6.42 -10.03
CA LEU A 202 4.28 -6.30 -11.00
C LEU A 202 4.92 -4.89 -10.88
N PRO A 203 5.84 -4.67 -9.91
CA PRO A 203 6.60 -3.43 -9.88
C PRO A 203 7.53 -3.35 -11.10
N ASN A 204 7.89 -2.15 -11.51
CA ASN A 204 9.01 -1.94 -12.43
C ASN A 204 10.27 -1.49 -11.66
N ALA A 205 11.43 -1.45 -12.32
CA ALA A 205 12.71 -1.10 -11.68
C ALA A 205 12.68 0.29 -11.01
N ARG A 206 11.97 1.27 -11.59
CA ARG A 206 11.80 2.61 -11.00
C ARG A 206 10.93 2.60 -9.75
N SER A 207 9.95 1.69 -9.67
CA SER A 207 9.12 1.54 -8.46
C SER A 207 9.94 1.12 -7.24
N ILE A 208 11.04 0.38 -7.42
CA ILE A 208 11.94 -0.02 -6.33
C ILE A 208 12.64 1.20 -5.74
N ASP A 209 13.16 2.10 -6.56
CA ASP A 209 13.87 3.30 -6.08
C ASP A 209 12.94 4.19 -5.23
N VAL A 210 11.68 4.30 -5.66
CA VAL A 210 10.62 5.01 -4.93
C VAL A 210 10.32 4.35 -3.58
N LEU A 211 10.13 3.03 -3.58
CA LEU A 211 9.87 2.28 -2.35
C LEU A 211 11.04 2.38 -1.36
N VAL A 212 12.28 2.33 -1.87
CA VAL A 212 13.48 2.54 -1.06
C VAL A 212 13.49 3.94 -0.45
N GLY A 213 13.22 4.98 -1.24
CA GLY A 213 13.18 6.36 -0.76
C GLY A 213 12.14 6.57 0.35
N ARG A 214 10.97 5.92 0.24
CA ARG A 214 9.93 5.96 1.28
C ARG A 214 10.32 5.18 2.51
N LEU A 215 10.84 3.97 2.32
CA LEU A 215 11.27 3.13 3.43
C LEU A 215 12.37 3.81 4.22
N ARG A 216 13.35 4.47 3.57
CA ARG A 216 14.35 5.30 4.24
C ARG A 216 13.73 6.37 5.11
N ARG A 217 12.77 7.14 4.57
CA ARG A 217 12.07 8.19 5.35
C ARG A 217 11.39 7.63 6.59
N LYS A 218 10.74 6.46 6.49
CA LYS A 218 10.07 5.80 7.63
C LYS A 218 11.05 5.22 8.63
N LEU A 219 12.19 4.73 8.16
CA LEU A 219 13.29 4.25 8.99
C LEU A 219 14.18 5.38 9.54
N ARG A 220 13.89 6.65 9.17
CA ARG A 220 14.74 7.81 9.50
C ARG A 220 16.19 7.62 9.06
N ASP A 221 16.39 6.94 7.92
CA ASP A 221 17.67 6.67 7.29
C ASP A 221 17.97 7.79 6.28
N ASP A 222 19.02 8.59 6.55
CA ASP A 222 19.33 9.76 5.71
C ASP A 222 19.80 9.32 4.33
N PRO A 223 19.15 9.77 3.24
CA PRO A 223 19.60 9.45 1.89
C PRO A 223 21.01 9.94 1.54
N ALA A 224 21.51 10.98 2.22
CA ALA A 224 22.86 11.53 2.01
C ALA A 224 23.93 10.69 2.70
N GLU A 225 23.62 10.14 3.88
CA GLU A 225 24.50 9.28 4.69
C GLU A 225 23.72 8.04 5.16
N PRO A 226 23.32 7.12 4.25
CA PRO A 226 22.46 6.00 4.59
C PRO A 226 23.22 4.96 5.43
N GLU A 227 22.65 4.60 6.58
CA GLU A 227 23.21 3.59 7.49
C GLU A 227 22.53 2.21 7.30
N LEU A 228 21.22 2.20 7.02
CA LEU A 228 20.42 0.96 6.95
C LEU A 228 20.28 0.43 5.53
N ILE A 229 19.95 1.30 4.56
CA ILE A 229 19.77 0.91 3.16
C ILE A 229 20.80 1.65 2.33
N ILE A 230 21.91 1.03 2.02
CA ILE A 230 23.01 1.62 1.25
C ILE A 230 22.77 1.43 -0.26
N THR A 231 22.92 2.51 -1.04
CA THR A 231 22.90 2.41 -2.50
C THR A 231 24.27 2.01 -3.03
N ILE A 232 24.36 0.87 -3.69
CA ILE A 232 25.57 0.43 -4.39
C ILE A 232 25.40 0.79 -5.87
N HIS A 233 26.07 1.86 -6.30
CA HIS A 233 25.95 2.35 -7.66
C HIS A 233 26.24 1.26 -8.70
N GLY A 234 25.36 1.13 -9.67
CA GLY A 234 25.45 0.11 -10.72
C GLY A 234 25.08 -1.32 -10.30
N ALA A 235 24.95 -1.62 -8.98
CA ALA A 235 24.64 -2.95 -8.48
C ALA A 235 23.24 -3.06 -7.84
N GLY A 236 22.80 -2.05 -7.08
CA GLY A 236 21.49 -2.10 -6.42
C GLY A 236 21.51 -1.55 -4.99
N TYR A 237 20.95 -2.31 -4.05
CA TYR A 237 20.81 -1.90 -2.65
C TYR A 237 21.32 -2.97 -1.69
N LEU A 238 21.95 -2.53 -0.60
CA LEU A 238 22.44 -3.36 0.49
C LEU A 238 21.72 -2.96 1.79
N PHE A 239 21.16 -3.93 2.50
CA PHE A 239 20.60 -3.70 3.83
C PHE A 239 21.59 -4.19 4.90
N THR A 240 21.95 -3.31 5.81
CA THR A 240 23.06 -3.54 6.76
C THR A 240 22.60 -4.05 8.13
N ALA A 241 21.36 -3.73 8.54
CA ALA A 241 20.89 -4.07 9.88
C ALA A 241 20.57 -5.56 10.00
N THR A 242 21.34 -6.26 10.81
CA THR A 242 21.09 -7.68 11.12
C THR A 242 19.86 -7.82 12.01
N PRO A 243 18.89 -8.68 11.67
CA PRO A 243 17.80 -9.01 12.56
C PRO A 243 18.35 -9.61 13.86
N ALA A 244 17.92 -9.06 15.00
CA ALA A 244 18.12 -9.73 16.28
C ALA A 244 16.97 -10.73 16.44
N ASP A 245 17.29 -12.00 16.62
CA ASP A 245 16.30 -13.01 17.01
C ASP A 245 15.70 -12.64 18.37
N ALA A 246 14.37 -12.63 18.43
CA ALA A 246 13.62 -12.30 19.64
C ALA A 246 13.43 -13.54 20.50
#